data_43b63fd0d9ea347f96cfc772fb757683
#
_entry.id   43b63fd0d9ea347f96cfc772fb757683
#
_cell.length_a   1.000
_cell.length_b   1.000
_cell.length_c   1.000
_cell.angle_alpha   90.00
_cell.angle_beta   90.00
_cell.angle_gamma   90.00
#
_symmetry.space_group_name_H-M   'P 1'
#
loop_
_entity.id
_entity.type
_entity.pdbx_description
1 polymer ?
#
loop_
_entity_poly.entity_id
_entity_poly.type
_entity_poly.pdbx_seq_one_letter_code
_entity_poly.pdbx_strand_id
1 'polypeptide(L)'
;MKKQKIDIEIPLGKRTLKYRFFEILPAFLSFGAIILMFILSFFSPFLASVYLLTIITTLLVKAIGIAYRMITGHIQIEKAQKVDWNKRLTELENPKKALEKIKNQEKSKEYDFKQHIQNLHDIIDRPEAFPDPFSVKNAVIIAAYNEPYEVIQPTIKSVLASNYDAKNLLIFLAYEERGGEGIEKTAIRLKKEFSKSFGAFEIVKHPKNLPNEVVGKGGNITFAGRALQKYC
;
A
#
# COMPACT_ATOMS: atom_id res chain seq x y z
N MET A 1 16.81 -27.28 -12.97
CA MET A 1 16.47 -25.90 -12.55
C MET A 1 15.15 -25.50 -13.19
N LYS A 2 14.05 -25.45 -12.43
CA LYS A 2 12.78 -24.88 -12.93
C LYS A 2 13.00 -23.39 -13.11
N LYS A 3 12.90 -22.89 -14.36
CA LYS A 3 12.85 -21.46 -14.65
C LYS A 3 11.65 -20.89 -13.87
N GLN A 4 11.92 -20.10 -12.84
CA GLN A 4 10.89 -19.34 -12.15
C GLN A 4 10.21 -18.45 -13.19
N LYS A 5 8.94 -18.69 -13.46
CA LYS A 5 8.14 -17.83 -14.34
C LYS A 5 8.10 -16.46 -13.66
N ILE A 6 8.79 -15.47 -14.22
CA ILE A 6 8.70 -14.09 -13.76
C ILE A 6 7.27 -13.67 -14.07
N ASP A 7 6.48 -13.47 -13.03
CA ASP A 7 5.13 -12.94 -13.14
C ASP A 7 5.25 -11.44 -13.42
N ILE A 8 5.02 -11.05 -14.67
CA ILE A 8 5.13 -9.67 -15.11
C ILE A 8 3.69 -9.15 -15.24
N GLU A 9 3.34 -8.20 -14.38
CA GLU A 9 2.03 -7.55 -14.43
C GLU A 9 1.73 -6.90 -15.79
N ILE A 10 2.77 -6.40 -16.47
CA ILE A 10 2.67 -5.79 -17.79
C ILE A 10 3.54 -6.58 -18.77
N PRO A 11 2.94 -7.35 -19.70
CA PRO A 11 3.71 -8.10 -20.69
C PRO A 11 4.43 -7.18 -21.67
N LEU A 12 5.77 -7.23 -21.67
CA LEU A 12 6.63 -6.45 -22.58
C LEU A 12 6.88 -7.13 -23.92
N GLY A 13 6.31 -8.33 -24.14
CA GLY A 13 6.46 -9.09 -25.36
C GLY A 13 5.21 -9.08 -26.26
N LYS A 14 5.04 -10.12 -27.08
CA LYS A 14 3.81 -10.32 -27.88
C LYS A 14 2.61 -10.45 -26.95
N ARG A 15 1.69 -9.48 -27.06
CA ARG A 15 0.48 -9.43 -26.24
C ARG A 15 -0.56 -10.39 -26.82
N THR A 16 -1.20 -11.19 -25.94
CA THR A 16 -2.30 -12.07 -26.34
C THR A 16 -3.52 -11.26 -26.81
N LEU A 17 -4.38 -11.84 -27.62
CA LEU A 17 -5.64 -11.20 -28.04
C LEU A 17 -6.51 -10.78 -26.84
N LYS A 18 -6.57 -11.63 -25.82
CA LYS A 18 -7.29 -11.32 -24.56
C LYS A 18 -6.72 -10.08 -23.88
N TYR A 19 -5.39 -9.97 -23.78
CA TYR A 19 -4.75 -8.79 -23.20
C TYR A 19 -5.03 -7.54 -24.02
N ARG A 20 -4.93 -7.61 -25.35
CA ARG A 20 -5.25 -6.50 -26.26
C ARG A 20 -6.70 -6.04 -26.14
N PHE A 21 -7.63 -6.98 -26.00
CA PHE A 21 -9.04 -6.64 -25.78
C PHE A 21 -9.22 -5.77 -24.53
N PHE A 22 -8.66 -6.17 -23.39
CA PHE A 22 -8.77 -5.39 -22.16
C PHE A 22 -7.97 -4.08 -22.19
N GLU A 23 -6.88 -4.01 -22.95
CA GLU A 23 -6.10 -2.79 -23.14
C GLU A 23 -6.87 -1.74 -23.96
N ILE A 24 -7.63 -2.16 -24.98
CA ILE A 24 -8.39 -1.27 -25.87
C ILE A 24 -9.76 -0.92 -25.27
N LEU A 25 -10.34 -1.79 -24.45
CA LEU A 25 -11.71 -1.67 -23.94
C LEU A 25 -12.00 -0.32 -23.26
N PRO A 26 -11.15 0.24 -22.38
CA PRO A 26 -11.43 1.54 -21.75
C PRO A 26 -11.53 2.68 -22.77
N ALA A 27 -10.62 2.72 -23.73
CA ALA A 27 -10.64 3.72 -24.79
C ALA A 27 -11.87 3.55 -25.70
N PHE A 28 -12.18 2.30 -26.09
CA PHE A 28 -13.36 1.99 -26.89
C PHE A 28 -14.67 2.42 -26.19
N LEU A 29 -14.82 2.14 -24.91
CA LEU A 29 -15.99 2.54 -24.13
C LEU A 29 -16.09 4.06 -24.00
N SER A 30 -14.99 4.76 -23.74
CA SER A 30 -14.98 6.21 -23.56
C SER A 30 -15.29 6.94 -24.86
N PHE A 31 -14.56 6.64 -25.94
CA PHE A 31 -14.80 7.24 -27.25
C PHE A 31 -16.11 6.78 -27.87
N GLY A 32 -16.47 5.51 -27.68
CA GLY A 32 -17.74 4.96 -28.14
C GLY A 32 -18.94 5.66 -27.49
N ALA A 33 -18.88 5.98 -26.21
CA ALA A 33 -19.92 6.74 -25.52
C ALA A 33 -20.10 8.14 -26.13
N ILE A 34 -19.00 8.84 -26.46
CA ILE A 34 -19.06 10.16 -27.09
C ILE A 34 -19.64 10.05 -28.50
N ILE A 35 -19.13 9.10 -29.30
CA ILE A 35 -19.60 8.90 -30.68
C ILE A 35 -21.09 8.49 -30.69
N LEU A 36 -21.52 7.63 -29.77
CA LEU A 36 -22.91 7.22 -29.64
C LEU A 36 -23.84 8.40 -29.42
N MET A 37 -23.44 9.39 -28.63
CA MET A 37 -24.23 10.62 -28.43
C MET A 37 -24.51 11.34 -29.77
N PHE A 38 -23.49 11.49 -30.61
CA PHE A 38 -23.66 12.13 -31.94
C PHE A 38 -24.54 11.28 -32.86
N ILE A 39 -24.34 9.98 -32.88
CA ILE A 39 -25.17 9.05 -33.69
C ILE A 39 -26.64 9.18 -33.27
N LEU A 40 -26.92 9.07 -31.98
CA LEU A 40 -28.30 9.20 -31.48
C LEU A 40 -28.92 10.57 -31.77
N SER A 41 -28.12 11.63 -31.68
CA SER A 41 -28.59 12.99 -32.01
C SER A 41 -29.01 13.13 -33.48
N PHE A 42 -28.32 12.41 -34.38
CA PHE A 42 -28.67 12.41 -35.81
C PHE A 42 -29.97 11.63 -36.11
N PHE A 43 -30.17 10.49 -35.45
CA PHE A 43 -31.32 9.63 -35.70
C PHE A 43 -32.58 10.05 -34.92
N SER A 44 -32.43 10.49 -33.65
CA SER A 44 -33.53 10.89 -32.80
C SER A 44 -33.05 11.81 -31.67
N PRO A 45 -33.40 13.11 -31.73
CA PRO A 45 -33.10 14.04 -30.63
C PRO A 45 -33.65 13.59 -29.27
N PHE A 46 -34.78 12.90 -29.27
CA PHE A 46 -35.37 12.33 -28.04
C PHE A 46 -34.45 11.27 -27.40
N LEU A 47 -33.96 10.31 -28.19
CA LEU A 47 -33.06 9.28 -27.69
C LEU A 47 -31.73 9.88 -27.23
N ALA A 48 -31.19 10.87 -27.94
CA ALA A 48 -29.99 11.60 -27.52
C ALA A 48 -30.20 12.29 -26.16
N SER A 49 -31.35 12.91 -25.96
CA SER A 49 -31.69 13.56 -24.68
C SER A 49 -31.80 12.56 -23.51
N VAL A 50 -32.45 11.43 -23.74
CA VAL A 50 -32.52 10.35 -22.73
C VAL A 50 -31.15 9.79 -22.40
N TYR A 51 -30.32 9.58 -23.41
CA TYR A 51 -28.96 9.09 -23.25
C TYR A 51 -28.10 10.10 -22.42
N LEU A 52 -28.13 11.37 -22.76
CA LEU A 52 -27.43 12.43 -22.05
C LEU A 52 -27.91 12.53 -20.59
N LEU A 53 -29.21 12.49 -20.36
CA LEU A 53 -29.79 12.50 -19.02
C LEU A 53 -29.32 11.31 -18.19
N THR A 54 -29.23 10.12 -18.80
CA THR A 54 -28.72 8.89 -18.15
C THR A 54 -27.26 9.06 -17.73
N ILE A 55 -26.43 9.63 -18.60
CA ILE A 55 -25.02 9.90 -18.27
C ILE A 55 -24.91 10.89 -17.10
N ILE A 56 -25.62 12.01 -17.17
CA ILE A 56 -25.60 13.05 -16.13
C ILE A 56 -26.08 12.46 -14.79
N THR A 57 -27.18 11.71 -14.80
CA THR A 57 -27.70 11.06 -13.58
C THR A 57 -26.69 10.08 -13.00
N THR A 58 -26.06 9.27 -13.85
CA THR A 58 -25.02 8.31 -13.42
C THR A 58 -23.84 9.02 -12.77
N LEU A 59 -23.36 10.11 -13.39
CA LEU A 59 -22.26 10.91 -12.82
C LEU A 59 -22.66 11.55 -11.48
N LEU A 60 -23.88 12.06 -11.37
CA LEU A 60 -24.40 12.65 -10.12
C LEU A 60 -24.44 11.61 -9.00
N VAL A 61 -24.99 10.41 -9.27
CA VAL A 61 -25.05 9.32 -8.29
C VAL A 61 -23.65 8.90 -7.85
N LYS A 62 -22.70 8.79 -8.79
CA LYS A 62 -21.29 8.50 -8.47
C LYS A 62 -20.65 9.60 -7.62
N ALA A 63 -20.89 10.87 -7.95
CA ALA A 63 -20.36 12.01 -7.18
C ALA A 63 -20.87 12.00 -5.74
N ILE A 64 -22.19 11.78 -5.54
CA ILE A 64 -22.78 11.64 -4.21
C ILE A 64 -22.15 10.46 -3.46
N GLY A 65 -22.00 9.30 -4.12
CA GLY A 65 -21.38 8.11 -3.53
C GLY A 65 -19.93 8.36 -3.09
N ILE A 66 -19.16 9.09 -3.89
CA ILE A 66 -17.78 9.46 -3.54
C ILE A 66 -17.79 10.41 -2.34
N ALA A 67 -18.61 11.46 -2.35
CA ALA A 67 -18.73 12.41 -1.24
C ALA A 67 -19.11 11.70 0.08
N TYR A 68 -20.08 10.81 0.03
CA TYR A 68 -20.47 9.99 1.18
C TYR A 68 -19.30 9.15 1.73
N ARG A 69 -18.55 8.48 0.85
CA ARG A 69 -17.39 7.67 1.25
C ARG A 69 -16.27 8.52 1.84
N MET A 70 -16.03 9.71 1.30
CA MET A 70 -15.03 10.65 1.83
C MET A 70 -15.40 11.10 3.24
N ILE A 71 -16.66 11.51 3.47
CA ILE A 71 -17.13 11.94 4.79
C ILE A 71 -17.05 10.78 5.79
N THR A 72 -17.57 9.61 5.43
CA THR A 72 -17.53 8.44 6.32
C THR A 72 -16.10 7.97 6.59
N GLY A 73 -15.24 7.99 5.58
CA GLY A 73 -13.82 7.67 5.74
C GLY A 73 -13.11 8.64 6.68
N HIS A 74 -13.36 9.95 6.56
CA HIS A 74 -12.81 10.94 7.46
C HIS A 74 -13.24 10.71 8.92
N ILE A 75 -14.53 10.47 9.15
CA ILE A 75 -15.05 10.13 10.50
C ILE A 75 -14.40 8.86 11.06
N GLN A 76 -14.15 7.86 10.22
CA GLN A 76 -13.46 6.62 10.63
C GLN A 76 -12.01 6.90 11.04
N ILE A 77 -11.29 7.71 10.25
CA ILE A 77 -9.90 8.10 10.55
C ILE A 77 -9.84 8.85 11.89
N GLU A 78 -10.71 9.84 12.11
CA GLU A 78 -10.76 10.56 13.39
C GLU A 78 -11.03 9.64 14.59
N LYS A 79 -11.91 8.65 14.42
CA LYS A 79 -12.17 7.66 15.47
C LYS A 79 -10.97 6.78 15.72
N ALA A 80 -10.28 6.32 14.65
CA ALA A 80 -9.10 5.48 14.76
C ALA A 80 -7.92 6.20 15.43
N GLN A 81 -7.76 7.51 15.20
CA GLN A 81 -6.72 8.32 15.84
C GLN A 81 -6.90 8.48 17.36
N LYS A 82 -8.13 8.30 17.86
CA LYS A 82 -8.43 8.37 19.31
C LYS A 82 -8.17 7.07 20.06
N VAL A 83 -7.89 5.98 19.34
CA VAL A 83 -7.59 4.68 19.94
C VAL A 83 -6.16 4.66 20.47
N ASP A 84 -5.97 4.17 21.68
CA ASP A 84 -4.65 3.83 22.22
C ASP A 84 -4.19 2.49 21.64
N TRP A 85 -3.53 2.55 20.49
CA TRP A 85 -3.03 1.37 19.79
C TRP A 85 -1.93 0.63 20.57
N ASN A 86 -1.12 1.35 21.38
CA ASN A 86 -0.11 0.72 22.22
C ASN A 86 -0.74 -0.13 23.33
N LYS A 87 -1.81 0.40 23.95
CA LYS A 87 -2.61 -0.37 24.91
C LYS A 87 -3.16 -1.64 24.25
N ARG A 88 -3.78 -1.53 23.06
CA ARG A 88 -4.29 -2.70 22.33
C ARG A 88 -3.20 -3.71 21.99
N LEU A 89 -2.01 -3.25 21.59
CA LEU A 89 -0.88 -4.12 21.33
C LEU A 89 -0.45 -4.89 22.59
N THR A 90 -0.35 -4.20 23.74
CA THR A 90 -0.02 -4.82 25.03
C THR A 90 -1.11 -5.82 25.48
N GLU A 91 -2.37 -5.57 25.17
CA GLU A 91 -3.49 -6.47 25.47
C GLU A 91 -3.39 -7.80 24.70
N LEU A 92 -2.77 -7.82 23.50
CA LEU A 92 -2.53 -9.04 22.72
C LEU A 92 -1.49 -9.96 23.38
N GLU A 93 -0.59 -9.43 24.19
CA GLU A 93 0.43 -10.21 24.91
C GLU A 93 -0.21 -11.12 25.96
N ASN A 94 -1.28 -10.65 26.64
CA ASN A 94 -2.01 -11.44 27.63
C ASN A 94 -3.52 -11.34 27.42
N PRO A 95 -4.07 -12.00 26.38
CA PRO A 95 -5.44 -11.81 25.93
C PRO A 95 -6.49 -12.25 26.97
N LYS A 96 -6.21 -13.27 27.80
CA LYS A 96 -7.13 -13.70 28.89
C LYS A 96 -7.33 -12.59 29.91
N LYS A 97 -6.23 -12.01 30.39
CA LYS A 97 -6.26 -10.90 31.36
C LYS A 97 -6.88 -9.63 30.77
N ALA A 98 -6.66 -9.38 29.48
CA ALA A 98 -7.27 -8.28 28.76
C ALA A 98 -8.79 -8.43 28.70
N LEU A 99 -9.30 -9.62 28.32
CA LEU A 99 -10.75 -9.87 28.27
C LEU A 99 -11.43 -9.75 29.62
N GLU A 100 -10.78 -10.19 30.72
CA GLU A 100 -11.32 -10.01 32.06
C GLU A 100 -11.53 -8.52 32.42
N LYS A 101 -10.58 -7.66 32.06
CA LYS A 101 -10.68 -6.22 32.26
C LYS A 101 -11.75 -5.57 31.36
N ILE A 102 -11.93 -6.10 30.16
CA ILE A 102 -12.85 -5.57 29.15
C ILE A 102 -14.30 -6.01 29.41
N LYS A 103 -14.56 -7.11 30.12
CA LYS A 103 -15.93 -7.62 30.41
C LYS A 103 -16.91 -6.55 30.89
N ASN A 104 -16.42 -5.54 31.58
CA ASN A 104 -17.24 -4.40 32.04
C ASN A 104 -17.40 -3.27 31.00
N GLN A 105 -16.77 -3.39 29.83
CA GLN A 105 -16.73 -2.37 28.77
C GLN A 105 -17.37 -2.83 27.44
N GLU A 106 -18.16 -3.91 27.44
CA GLU A 106 -18.76 -4.52 26.23
C GLU A 106 -19.57 -3.56 25.34
N LYS A 107 -19.96 -2.39 25.86
CA LYS A 107 -20.68 -1.33 25.13
C LYS A 107 -19.77 -0.18 24.65
N SER A 108 -18.46 -0.37 24.62
CA SER A 108 -17.55 0.67 24.15
C SER A 108 -17.88 1.07 22.70
N LYS A 109 -17.98 2.38 22.46
CA LYS A 109 -18.15 2.97 21.11
C LYS A 109 -16.79 3.26 20.44
N GLU A 110 -15.71 2.76 21.00
CA GLU A 110 -14.37 2.93 20.47
C GLU A 110 -14.25 2.28 19.08
N TYR A 111 -13.44 2.89 18.22
CA TYR A 111 -13.24 2.40 16.87
C TYR A 111 -12.74 0.94 16.91
N ASP A 112 -13.40 0.10 16.13
CA ASP A 112 -13.03 -1.32 15.91
C ASP A 112 -12.90 -2.18 17.18
N PHE A 113 -13.59 -1.77 18.26
CA PHE A 113 -13.53 -2.45 19.57
C PHE A 113 -14.00 -3.91 19.51
N LYS A 114 -15.08 -4.17 18.74
CA LYS A 114 -15.58 -5.56 18.56
C LYS A 114 -14.56 -6.46 17.88
N GLN A 115 -13.86 -5.94 16.86
CA GLN A 115 -12.81 -6.69 16.18
C GLN A 115 -11.63 -6.95 17.12
N HIS A 116 -11.28 -5.98 17.97
CA HIS A 116 -10.24 -6.19 18.97
C HIS A 116 -10.59 -7.33 19.95
N ILE A 117 -11.84 -7.36 20.47
CA ILE A 117 -12.31 -8.48 21.30
C ILE A 117 -12.23 -9.81 20.55
N GLN A 118 -12.67 -9.84 19.29
CA GLN A 118 -12.59 -11.05 18.47
C GLN A 118 -11.15 -11.52 18.30
N ASN A 119 -10.21 -10.59 18.02
CA ASN A 119 -8.79 -10.91 17.92
C ASN A 119 -8.22 -11.52 19.20
N LEU A 120 -8.62 -11.01 20.38
CA LEU A 120 -8.23 -11.59 21.67
C LEU A 120 -8.74 -13.02 21.84
N HIS A 121 -9.99 -13.31 21.45
CA HIS A 121 -10.54 -14.66 21.46
C HIS A 121 -9.79 -15.58 20.49
N ASP A 122 -9.55 -15.12 19.25
CA ASP A 122 -8.84 -15.90 18.23
C ASP A 122 -7.43 -16.30 18.68
N ILE A 123 -6.72 -15.41 19.40
CA ILE A 123 -5.39 -15.71 19.96
C ILE A 123 -5.49 -16.73 21.09
N ILE A 124 -6.53 -16.69 21.92
CA ILE A 124 -6.74 -17.68 23.00
C ILE A 124 -7.03 -19.06 22.41
N ASP A 125 -7.88 -19.11 21.37
CA ASP A 125 -8.34 -20.36 20.77
C ASP A 125 -7.26 -21.03 19.91
N ARG A 126 -6.36 -20.22 19.30
CA ARG A 126 -5.31 -20.72 18.39
C ARG A 126 -3.99 -19.97 18.61
N PRO A 127 -3.37 -20.06 19.78
CA PRO A 127 -2.17 -19.30 20.13
C PRO A 127 -0.98 -19.56 19.18
N GLU A 128 -0.89 -20.77 18.64
CA GLU A 128 0.17 -21.15 17.69
C GLU A 128 0.06 -20.46 16.31
N ALA A 129 -1.12 -19.93 15.98
CA ALA A 129 -1.33 -19.23 14.71
C ALA A 129 -0.88 -17.76 14.75
N PHE A 130 -0.56 -17.23 15.92
CA PHE A 130 -0.22 -15.82 16.10
C PHE A 130 1.18 -15.67 16.72
N PRO A 131 2.06 -14.88 16.11
CA PRO A 131 3.36 -14.58 16.70
C PRO A 131 3.20 -13.68 17.93
N ASP A 132 4.20 -13.68 18.80
CA ASP A 132 4.33 -12.68 19.85
C ASP A 132 4.31 -11.26 19.22
N PRO A 133 3.39 -10.36 19.64
CA PRO A 133 3.25 -9.03 19.06
C PRO A 133 4.54 -8.22 19.08
N PHE A 134 5.37 -8.38 20.11
CA PHE A 134 6.63 -7.65 20.26
C PHE A 134 7.81 -8.31 19.53
N SER A 135 7.64 -9.53 19.02
CA SER A 135 8.63 -10.19 18.17
C SER A 135 8.49 -9.85 16.68
N VAL A 136 7.37 -9.21 16.27
CA VAL A 136 7.09 -8.86 14.88
C VAL A 136 8.10 -7.83 14.40
N LYS A 137 8.78 -8.12 13.29
CA LYS A 137 9.67 -7.17 12.62
C LYS A 137 8.94 -6.47 11.48
N ASN A 138 9.05 -5.14 11.44
CA ASN A 138 8.46 -4.33 10.37
C ASN A 138 9.56 -3.89 9.40
N ALA A 139 9.40 -4.24 8.13
CA ALA A 139 10.31 -3.79 7.08
C ALA A 139 9.76 -2.56 6.38
N VAL A 140 10.56 -1.50 6.33
CA VAL A 140 10.24 -0.24 5.64
C VAL A 140 11.12 -0.14 4.39
N ILE A 141 10.49 -0.21 3.21
CA ILE A 141 11.17 -0.01 1.94
C ILE A 141 11.06 1.46 1.54
N ILE A 142 12.19 2.14 1.46
CA ILE A 142 12.30 3.52 1.00
C ILE A 142 12.82 3.49 -0.43
N ALA A 143 11.94 3.78 -1.41
CA ALA A 143 12.33 3.82 -2.81
C ALA A 143 12.79 5.22 -3.19
N ALA A 144 14.01 5.33 -3.71
CA ALA A 144 14.64 6.55 -4.17
C ALA A 144 15.13 6.41 -5.62
N TYR A 145 15.22 7.53 -6.32
CA TYR A 145 15.78 7.63 -7.67
C TYR A 145 17.03 8.53 -7.67
N ASN A 146 16.85 9.82 -7.43
CA ASN A 146 17.92 10.80 -7.37
C ASN A 146 17.74 11.82 -6.23
N GLU A 147 16.91 11.46 -5.24
CA GLU A 147 16.64 12.35 -4.11
C GLU A 147 17.92 12.58 -3.30
N PRO A 148 18.19 13.83 -2.93
CA PRO A 148 19.36 14.19 -2.14
C PRO A 148 19.20 13.74 -0.68
N TYR A 149 20.32 13.74 0.04
CA TYR A 149 20.38 13.34 1.44
C TYR A 149 19.36 14.08 2.32
N GLU A 150 19.18 15.37 2.09
CA GLU A 150 18.29 16.27 2.87
C GLU A 150 16.80 15.89 2.73
N VAL A 151 16.44 15.14 1.70
CA VAL A 151 15.07 14.63 1.48
C VAL A 151 14.87 13.27 2.16
N ILE A 152 15.85 12.37 2.04
CA ILE A 152 15.71 10.99 2.55
C ILE A 152 15.97 10.92 4.06
N GLN A 153 16.95 11.66 4.56
CA GLN A 153 17.32 11.61 5.97
C GLN A 153 16.18 11.95 6.93
N PRO A 154 15.36 12.99 6.71
CA PRO A 154 14.21 13.29 7.58
C PRO A 154 13.19 12.15 7.61
N THR A 155 12.97 11.45 6.47
CA THR A 155 12.09 10.28 6.40
C THR A 155 12.60 9.15 7.31
N ILE A 156 13.91 8.85 7.28
CA ILE A 156 14.51 7.84 8.14
C ILE A 156 14.43 8.24 9.61
N LYS A 157 14.68 9.51 9.93
CA LYS A 157 14.53 10.05 11.29
C LYS A 157 13.09 9.95 11.80
N SER A 158 12.11 10.21 10.94
CA SER A 158 10.69 10.07 11.29
C SER A 158 10.33 8.61 11.63
N VAL A 159 10.87 7.64 10.87
CA VAL A 159 10.70 6.23 11.20
C VAL A 159 11.37 5.87 12.53
N LEU A 160 12.57 6.39 12.78
CA LEU A 160 13.28 6.16 14.05
C LEU A 160 12.58 6.79 15.26
N ALA A 161 11.89 7.91 15.05
CA ALA A 161 11.12 8.61 16.08
C ALA A 161 9.74 7.99 16.34
N SER A 162 9.36 6.94 15.61
CA SER A 162 8.09 6.25 15.82
C SER A 162 8.08 5.56 17.20
N ASN A 163 6.88 5.41 17.76
CA ASN A 163 6.70 4.70 19.03
C ASN A 163 6.68 3.17 18.81
N TYR A 164 7.77 2.65 18.23
CA TYR A 164 8.01 1.23 17.99
C TYR A 164 9.48 0.91 18.26
N ASP A 165 9.78 -0.28 18.76
CA ASP A 165 11.17 -0.65 19.01
C ASP A 165 11.98 -0.64 17.72
N ALA A 166 12.94 0.27 17.63
CA ALA A 166 13.79 0.44 16.46
C ALA A 166 14.59 -0.83 16.10
N LYS A 167 14.81 -1.74 17.06
CA LYS A 167 15.46 -3.04 16.81
C LYS A 167 14.57 -4.03 16.06
N ASN A 168 13.27 -3.78 16.06
CA ASN A 168 12.29 -4.52 15.27
C ASN A 168 11.96 -3.84 13.93
N LEU A 169 12.61 -2.71 13.60
CA LEU A 169 12.49 -2.03 12.32
C LEU A 169 13.65 -2.41 11.40
N LEU A 170 13.31 -2.84 10.18
CA LEU A 170 14.26 -3.18 9.13
C LEU A 170 14.14 -2.14 8.00
N ILE A 171 15.17 -1.37 7.74
CA ILE A 171 15.16 -0.35 6.68
C ILE A 171 15.81 -0.90 5.42
N PHE A 172 15.10 -0.84 4.32
CA PHE A 172 15.59 -1.19 2.99
C PHE A 172 15.55 0.06 2.11
N LEU A 173 16.70 0.73 1.97
CA LEU A 173 16.83 1.88 1.07
C LEU A 173 17.12 1.39 -0.35
N ALA A 174 16.08 1.39 -1.18
CA ALA A 174 16.16 0.94 -2.55
C ALA A 174 16.36 2.14 -3.48
N TYR A 175 17.47 2.19 -4.21
CA TYR A 175 17.74 3.23 -5.19
C TYR A 175 17.99 2.66 -6.56
N GLU A 176 17.63 3.43 -7.59
CA GLU A 176 17.84 3.03 -8.97
C GLU A 176 19.24 3.42 -9.46
N GLU A 177 19.94 2.49 -10.10
CA GLU A 177 21.26 2.76 -10.71
C GLU A 177 21.21 3.93 -11.70
N ARG A 178 20.05 4.18 -12.33
CA ARG A 178 19.82 5.29 -13.25
C ARG A 178 19.89 6.66 -12.58
N GLY A 179 19.72 6.72 -11.25
CA GLY A 179 19.87 7.95 -10.47
C GLY A 179 21.30 8.46 -10.35
N GLY A 180 22.28 7.63 -10.79
CA GLY A 180 23.69 8.00 -10.87
C GLY A 180 24.44 7.91 -9.53
N GLU A 181 25.67 8.44 -9.51
CA GLU A 181 26.55 8.35 -8.35
C GLU A 181 26.07 9.15 -7.13
N GLY A 182 25.27 10.20 -7.34
CA GLY A 182 24.79 11.07 -6.26
C GLY A 182 23.95 10.30 -5.24
N ILE A 183 22.96 9.56 -5.74
CA ILE A 183 22.08 8.75 -4.88
C ILE A 183 22.85 7.58 -4.23
N GLU A 184 23.82 6.99 -4.92
CA GLU A 184 24.66 5.92 -4.36
C GLU A 184 25.48 6.43 -3.16
N LYS A 185 26.14 7.61 -3.29
CA LYS A 185 26.86 8.26 -2.20
C LYS A 185 25.94 8.61 -1.04
N THR A 186 24.74 9.11 -1.34
CA THR A 186 23.69 9.39 -0.35
C THR A 186 23.28 8.11 0.40
N ALA A 187 23.02 7.03 -0.29
CA ALA A 187 22.63 5.75 0.32
C ALA A 187 23.72 5.21 1.24
N ILE A 188 24.98 5.24 0.82
CA ILE A 188 26.14 4.81 1.62
C ILE A 188 26.28 5.68 2.89
N ARG A 189 26.15 7.00 2.75
CA ARG A 189 26.19 7.93 3.89
C ARG A 189 25.08 7.62 4.90
N LEU A 190 23.84 7.43 4.43
CA LEU A 190 22.69 7.10 5.28
C LEU A 190 22.88 5.75 5.99
N LYS A 191 23.36 4.73 5.29
CA LYS A 191 23.66 3.44 5.92
C LYS A 191 24.71 3.59 7.01
N LYS A 192 25.78 4.34 6.77
CA LYS A 192 26.82 4.61 7.79
C LYS A 192 26.28 5.31 9.03
N GLU A 193 25.35 6.25 8.84
CA GLU A 193 24.74 7.03 9.93
C GLU A 193 23.75 6.19 10.76
N PHE A 194 22.89 5.41 10.10
CA PHE A 194 21.74 4.78 10.75
C PHE A 194 21.83 3.27 10.98
N SER A 195 22.88 2.60 10.49
CA SER A 195 22.99 1.12 10.57
C SER A 195 22.90 0.56 11.99
N LYS A 196 23.36 1.31 13.00
CA LYS A 196 23.31 0.90 14.42
C LYS A 196 21.98 1.25 15.11
N SER A 197 21.15 2.08 14.50
CA SER A 197 19.92 2.59 15.09
C SER A 197 18.75 1.61 14.93
N PHE A 198 18.75 0.81 13.87
CA PHE A 198 17.68 -0.12 13.52
C PHE A 198 18.10 -1.58 13.73
N GLY A 199 17.14 -2.51 13.61
CA GLY A 199 17.42 -3.94 13.58
C GLY A 199 18.27 -4.34 12.36
N ALA A 200 17.98 -3.71 11.21
CA ALA A 200 18.83 -3.75 10.02
C ALA A 200 18.66 -2.48 9.19
N PHE A 201 19.71 -2.11 8.46
CA PHE A 201 19.68 -1.05 7.45
C PHE A 201 20.40 -1.55 6.20
N GLU A 202 19.63 -1.90 5.18
CA GLU A 202 20.17 -2.45 3.95
C GLU A 202 19.99 -1.48 2.79
N ILE A 203 20.98 -1.49 1.88
CA ILE A 203 20.95 -0.75 0.63
C ILE A 203 20.67 -1.74 -0.48
N VAL A 204 19.67 -1.44 -1.30
CA VAL A 204 19.32 -2.24 -2.48
C VAL A 204 19.49 -1.39 -3.72
N LYS A 205 20.54 -1.67 -4.50
CA LYS A 205 20.76 -1.03 -5.80
C LYS A 205 19.96 -1.77 -6.86
N HIS A 206 18.95 -1.11 -7.43
CA HIS A 206 18.16 -1.65 -8.53
C HIS A 206 18.89 -1.42 -9.86
N PRO A 207 19.32 -2.48 -10.56
CA PRO A 207 20.07 -2.34 -11.81
C PRO A 207 19.22 -1.70 -12.90
N LYS A 208 19.86 -0.91 -13.78
CA LYS A 208 19.23 -0.39 -14.99
C LYS A 208 19.05 -1.48 -16.04
N ASN A 209 18.05 -1.30 -16.90
CA ASN A 209 17.83 -2.14 -18.08
C ASN A 209 17.62 -3.64 -17.80
N LEU A 210 16.94 -3.97 -16.70
CA LEU A 210 16.55 -5.35 -16.46
C LEU A 210 15.57 -5.82 -17.55
N PRO A 211 15.79 -7.01 -18.14
CA PRO A 211 14.92 -7.54 -19.18
C PRO A 211 13.52 -7.79 -18.63
N ASN A 212 12.52 -7.43 -19.42
CA ASN A 212 11.10 -7.61 -19.10
C ASN A 212 10.61 -6.81 -17.87
N GLU A 213 11.25 -5.71 -17.55
CA GLU A 213 10.83 -4.81 -16.50
C GLU A 213 10.41 -3.44 -17.06
N VAL A 214 9.30 -2.91 -16.56
CA VAL A 214 8.89 -1.54 -16.84
C VAL A 214 9.65 -0.60 -15.92
N VAL A 215 10.31 0.37 -16.53
CA VAL A 215 11.06 1.40 -15.81
C VAL A 215 10.13 2.23 -14.93
N GLY A 216 10.40 2.28 -13.63
CA GLY A 216 9.63 3.09 -12.70
C GLY A 216 9.74 2.65 -11.23
N LYS A 217 9.14 3.43 -10.36
CA LYS A 217 9.14 3.21 -8.90
C LYS A 217 8.63 1.82 -8.50
N GLY A 218 7.64 1.29 -9.24
CA GLY A 218 7.10 -0.04 -8.98
C GLY A 218 8.13 -1.15 -9.17
N GLY A 219 8.97 -1.09 -10.22
CA GLY A 219 10.09 -2.01 -10.42
C GLY A 219 11.08 -1.97 -9.28
N ASN A 220 11.49 -0.77 -8.84
CA ASN A 220 12.41 -0.58 -7.73
C ASN A 220 11.86 -1.18 -6.42
N ILE A 221 10.59 -0.90 -6.07
CA ILE A 221 9.95 -1.46 -4.87
C ILE A 221 9.86 -2.99 -4.95
N THR A 222 9.47 -3.55 -6.10
CA THR A 222 9.37 -4.99 -6.31
C THR A 222 10.74 -5.67 -6.16
N PHE A 223 11.78 -5.06 -6.72
CA PHE A 223 13.14 -5.57 -6.60
C PHE A 223 13.62 -5.56 -5.14
N ALA A 224 13.36 -4.47 -4.41
CA ALA A 224 13.66 -4.36 -2.98
C ALA A 224 12.86 -5.37 -2.13
N GLY A 225 11.59 -5.60 -2.45
CA GLY A 225 10.76 -6.62 -1.79
C GLY A 225 11.32 -8.03 -1.95
N ARG A 226 11.85 -8.37 -3.13
CA ARG A 226 12.55 -9.64 -3.36
C ARG A 226 13.87 -9.74 -2.59
N ALA A 227 14.59 -8.63 -2.43
CA ALA A 227 15.81 -8.59 -1.61
C ALA A 227 15.45 -8.79 -0.13
N LEU A 228 14.40 -8.15 0.36
CA LEU A 228 13.88 -8.34 1.71
C LEU A 228 13.46 -9.80 1.95
N GLN A 229 12.74 -10.43 1.02
CA GLN A 229 12.32 -11.83 1.14
C GLN A 229 13.53 -12.81 1.25
N LYS A 230 14.67 -12.47 0.66
CA LYS A 230 15.90 -13.27 0.80
C LYS A 230 16.62 -13.01 2.11
N TYR A 231 16.39 -11.85 2.71
CA TYR A 231 16.97 -11.46 4.00
C TYR A 231 16.27 -12.14 5.17
N CYS A 232 14.95 -12.34 5.09
CA CYS A 232 14.12 -13.05 6.07
C CYS A 232 14.20 -14.58 5.89
#